data_44762e296a8f15684ab5b3e27bcec2e4
#
_entry.id   44762e296a8f15684ab5b3e27bcec2e4
#
_cell.length_a   1.000
_cell.length_b   1.000
_cell.length_c   1.000
_cell.angle_alpha   90.00
_cell.angle_beta   90.00
_cell.angle_gamma   90.00
#
_symmetry.space_group_name_H-M   'P 1'
#
loop_
_entity.id
_entity.type
_entity.pdbx_description
1 polymer ?
#
loop_
_entity_poly.entity_id
_entity_poly.type
_entity_poly.pdbx_seq_one_letter_code
_entity_poly.pdbx_strand_id
1 'polypeptide(L)'
;MLRMREIMLLLLLTAACDAPDSPPTGEQLAEAAPAPIRPSYEDVVAALASRREALATRLAKGGPQARSAVIAEAREALSRALIDGLLPHWMGTPWAMNGTTTKPGTGEIACGYFVSTILRDAGFNIHRTRFGQAAALRIQQATTPPGRKVHRFFSIEPESLAKNIAALGDGIYIIGLNVHVGFVVVRGGDVRFVHASYTDERVVVDEAFAKARAIELSQAKG
;
A
#
# COMPACT_ATOMS: atom_id res chain seq x y z
N MET A 1 34.69 -13.56 53.18
CA MET A 1 35.16 -14.96 53.49
C MET A 1 35.10 -15.75 52.17
N LEU A 2 36.28 -15.96 51.65
CA LEU A 2 37.08 -17.16 51.30
C LEU A 2 36.56 -17.84 50.01
N ARG A 3 37.30 -17.87 49.04
CA ARG A 3 38.59 -18.32 48.40
C ARG A 3 38.23 -19.13 47.16
N MET A 4 38.54 -18.75 45.91
CA MET A 4 39.83 -18.93 45.21
C MET A 4 40.33 -20.40 45.07
N ARG A 5 40.45 -20.91 43.82
CA ARG A 5 41.61 -21.67 43.24
C ARG A 5 41.16 -22.31 41.93
N GLU A 6 41.62 -21.81 40.82
CA GLU A 6 42.72 -22.28 39.95
C GLU A 6 42.94 -23.79 39.88
N ILE A 7 42.87 -24.36 38.64
CA ILE A 7 43.87 -25.32 38.17
C ILE A 7 43.95 -25.21 36.64
N MET A 8 45.14 -24.83 36.20
CA MET A 8 45.69 -24.85 34.86
C MET A 8 46.15 -26.30 34.55
N LEU A 9 45.84 -26.81 33.35
CA LEU A 9 46.56 -27.95 32.80
C LEU A 9 46.82 -27.74 31.31
N LEU A 10 48.08 -27.49 31.03
CA LEU A 10 48.74 -27.40 29.74
C LEU A 10 49.02 -28.82 29.22
N LEU A 11 48.65 -29.14 27.98
CA LEU A 11 49.26 -30.25 27.26
C LEU A 11 49.43 -29.87 25.78
N LEU A 12 50.69 -29.63 25.44
CA LEU A 12 51.20 -29.58 24.07
C LEU A 12 51.31 -30.99 23.50
N LEU A 13 50.90 -31.18 22.23
CA LEU A 13 51.51 -32.14 21.32
C LEU A 13 51.18 -31.80 19.87
N THR A 14 52.08 -31.27 19.21
CA THR A 14 52.77 -31.42 17.90
C THR A 14 52.02 -32.08 16.74
N ALA A 15 51.92 -31.32 15.67
CA ALA A 15 52.29 -31.59 14.27
C ALA A 15 51.62 -32.74 13.52
N ALA A 16 50.89 -32.37 12.46
CA ALA A 16 51.22 -32.86 11.12
C ALA A 16 50.56 -31.93 10.07
N CYS A 17 51.37 -31.42 9.19
CA CYS A 17 50.95 -30.81 7.92
C CYS A 17 50.36 -31.90 7.05
N ASP A 18 49.15 -31.68 6.56
CA ASP A 18 48.71 -32.15 5.25
C ASP A 18 47.68 -31.16 4.72
N ALA A 19 48.11 -30.39 3.75
CA ALA A 19 47.22 -29.66 2.88
C ALA A 19 46.76 -30.61 1.76
N PRO A 20 45.52 -30.59 1.37
CA PRO A 20 45.17 -30.74 -0.05
C PRO A 20 44.70 -29.40 -0.58
N ASP A 21 45.49 -28.85 -1.49
CA ASP A 21 45.06 -27.96 -2.51
C ASP A 21 43.92 -28.60 -3.31
N SER A 22 42.73 -28.06 -3.16
CA SER A 22 41.72 -28.08 -4.20
C SER A 22 40.82 -26.88 -3.97
N PRO A 23 40.75 -25.96 -4.94
CA PRO A 23 39.76 -24.88 -4.87
C PRO A 23 38.35 -25.51 -4.91
N PRO A 24 37.37 -24.96 -4.20
CA PRO A 24 35.99 -25.44 -4.32
C PRO A 24 35.55 -25.25 -5.75
N THR A 25 35.29 -26.38 -6.39
CA THR A 25 34.64 -26.50 -7.71
C THR A 25 33.37 -25.71 -7.67
N GLY A 26 33.29 -24.73 -8.57
CA GLY A 26 32.10 -24.10 -9.09
C GLY A 26 30.78 -24.29 -8.30
N GLU A 27 30.55 -23.43 -7.34
CA GLU A 27 29.20 -23.11 -6.89
C GLU A 27 28.48 -22.53 -8.12
N GLN A 28 27.71 -23.36 -8.78
CA GLN A 28 26.78 -22.92 -9.81
C GLN A 28 25.90 -21.86 -9.17
N LEU A 29 26.18 -20.59 -9.49
CA LEU A 29 25.24 -19.51 -9.29
C LEU A 29 23.98 -19.95 -10.00
N ALA A 30 23.02 -20.44 -9.24
CA ALA A 30 21.68 -20.69 -9.74
C ALA A 30 21.21 -19.33 -10.26
N GLU A 31 21.17 -19.21 -11.60
CA GLU A 31 20.66 -18.04 -12.29
C GLU A 31 19.24 -17.83 -11.78
N ALA A 32 19.07 -16.80 -10.96
CA ALA A 32 17.77 -16.46 -10.41
C ALA A 32 16.82 -16.27 -11.57
N ALA A 33 15.74 -17.05 -11.61
CA ALA A 33 14.72 -16.93 -12.64
C ALA A 33 14.34 -15.45 -12.78
N PRO A 34 14.26 -14.91 -14.02
CA PRO A 34 13.96 -13.51 -14.22
C PRO A 34 12.67 -13.16 -13.48
N ALA A 35 12.70 -12.10 -12.68
CA ALA A 35 11.54 -11.63 -11.94
C ALA A 35 10.37 -11.45 -12.93
N PRO A 36 9.15 -11.87 -12.61
CA PRO A 36 8.01 -11.75 -13.51
C PRO A 36 7.87 -10.29 -13.94
N ILE A 37 7.80 -10.08 -15.27
CA ILE A 37 7.67 -8.74 -15.86
C ILE A 37 6.34 -8.17 -15.38
N ARG A 38 6.41 -7.16 -14.51
CA ARG A 38 5.23 -6.44 -14.06
C ARG A 38 4.71 -5.57 -15.21
N PRO A 39 3.38 -5.56 -15.50
CA PRO A 39 2.80 -4.67 -16.51
C PRO A 39 3.16 -3.21 -16.21
N SER A 40 3.26 -2.36 -17.21
CA SER A 40 3.46 -0.92 -17.00
C SER A 40 2.23 -0.29 -16.31
N TYR A 41 2.41 0.90 -15.73
CA TYR A 41 1.30 1.64 -15.13
C TYR A 41 0.18 1.90 -16.15
N GLU A 42 0.56 2.30 -17.35
CA GLU A 42 -0.34 2.57 -18.46
C GLU A 42 -1.10 1.31 -18.91
N ASP A 43 -0.43 0.15 -18.94
CA ASP A 43 -1.08 -1.12 -19.25
C ASP A 43 -2.13 -1.50 -18.19
N VAL A 44 -1.84 -1.28 -16.92
CA VAL A 44 -2.80 -1.52 -15.83
C VAL A 44 -4.03 -0.62 -15.97
N VAL A 45 -3.82 0.67 -16.26
CA VAL A 45 -4.91 1.64 -16.49
C VAL A 45 -5.77 1.21 -17.68
N ALA A 46 -5.15 0.84 -18.80
CA ALA A 46 -5.83 0.42 -20.01
C ALA A 46 -6.62 -0.89 -19.80
N ALA A 47 -6.03 -1.88 -19.14
CA ALA A 47 -6.69 -3.14 -18.82
C ALA A 47 -7.90 -2.92 -17.91
N LEU A 48 -7.78 -2.06 -16.90
CA LEU A 48 -8.90 -1.70 -16.02
C LEU A 48 -10.03 -0.99 -16.78
N ALA A 49 -9.70 -0.06 -17.69
CA ALA A 49 -10.68 0.62 -18.52
C ALA A 49 -11.48 -0.37 -19.37
N SER A 50 -10.80 -1.27 -20.08
CA SER A 50 -11.43 -2.33 -20.88
C SER A 50 -12.31 -3.25 -20.03
N ARG A 51 -11.85 -3.61 -18.82
CA ARG A 51 -12.62 -4.44 -17.90
C ARG A 51 -13.90 -3.75 -17.43
N ARG A 52 -13.82 -2.45 -17.14
CA ARG A 52 -14.99 -1.63 -16.74
C ARG A 52 -16.04 -1.55 -17.85
N GLU A 53 -15.64 -1.36 -19.10
CA GLU A 53 -16.56 -1.34 -20.26
C GLU A 53 -17.27 -2.68 -20.44
N ALA A 54 -16.53 -3.78 -20.34
CA ALA A 54 -17.12 -5.14 -20.42
C ALA A 54 -18.14 -5.38 -19.31
N LEU A 55 -17.81 -4.98 -18.07
CA LEU A 55 -18.71 -5.09 -16.92
C LEU A 55 -19.92 -4.17 -17.04
N ALA A 56 -19.75 -2.95 -17.52
CA ALA A 56 -20.85 -2.02 -17.77
C ALA A 56 -21.84 -2.56 -18.80
N THR A 57 -21.33 -3.14 -19.91
CA THR A 57 -22.14 -3.80 -20.94
C THR A 57 -22.96 -4.96 -20.37
N ARG A 58 -22.33 -5.81 -19.56
CA ARG A 58 -23.01 -6.93 -18.89
C ARG A 58 -24.04 -6.44 -17.87
N LEU A 59 -23.73 -5.39 -17.12
CA LEU A 59 -24.65 -4.77 -16.17
C LEU A 59 -25.91 -4.21 -16.85
N ALA A 60 -25.76 -3.58 -18.00
CA ALA A 60 -26.87 -3.01 -18.77
C ALA A 60 -27.82 -4.09 -19.33
N LYS A 61 -27.27 -5.24 -19.71
CA LYS A 61 -28.03 -6.36 -20.31
C LYS A 61 -28.62 -7.34 -19.28
N GLY A 62 -28.15 -7.31 -18.03
CA GLY A 62 -28.48 -8.32 -17.01
C GLY A 62 -29.77 -8.03 -16.26
N GLY A 63 -30.52 -9.11 -15.91
CA GLY A 63 -31.59 -9.07 -14.93
C GLY A 63 -31.06 -8.89 -13.48
N PRO A 64 -31.96 -8.82 -12.46
CA PRO A 64 -31.56 -8.48 -11.07
C PRO A 64 -30.44 -9.33 -10.49
N GLN A 65 -30.49 -10.66 -10.63
CA GLN A 65 -29.44 -11.57 -10.12
C GLN A 65 -28.12 -11.38 -10.85
N ALA A 66 -28.16 -11.28 -12.19
CA ALA A 66 -26.98 -11.03 -13.00
C ALA A 66 -26.33 -9.69 -12.66
N ARG A 67 -27.14 -8.65 -12.36
CA ARG A 67 -26.64 -7.34 -11.92
C ARG A 67 -25.87 -7.43 -10.60
N SER A 68 -26.38 -8.16 -9.62
CA SER A 68 -25.69 -8.34 -8.32
C SER A 68 -24.34 -9.03 -8.49
N ALA A 69 -24.28 -10.09 -9.31
CA ALA A 69 -23.05 -10.79 -9.62
C ALA A 69 -22.02 -9.89 -10.33
N VAL A 70 -22.46 -9.10 -11.33
CA VAL A 70 -21.59 -8.16 -12.04
C VAL A 70 -21.06 -7.06 -11.11
N ILE A 71 -21.88 -6.57 -10.18
CA ILE A 71 -21.44 -5.57 -9.20
C ILE A 71 -20.37 -6.17 -8.24
N ALA A 72 -20.56 -7.40 -7.78
CA ALA A 72 -19.57 -8.08 -6.94
C ALA A 72 -18.23 -8.26 -7.69
N GLU A 73 -18.31 -8.72 -8.94
CA GLU A 73 -17.14 -8.87 -9.82
C GLU A 73 -16.44 -7.53 -10.10
N ALA A 74 -17.21 -6.46 -10.30
CA ALA A 74 -16.66 -5.12 -10.50
C ALA A 74 -15.93 -4.60 -9.28
N ARG A 75 -16.45 -4.85 -8.08
CA ARG A 75 -15.79 -4.48 -6.81
C ARG A 75 -14.46 -5.21 -6.66
N GLU A 76 -14.46 -6.52 -6.90
CA GLU A 76 -13.24 -7.32 -6.81
C GLU A 76 -12.20 -6.89 -7.85
N ALA A 77 -12.61 -6.70 -9.11
CA ALA A 77 -11.73 -6.24 -10.18
C ALA A 77 -11.12 -4.87 -9.87
N LEU A 78 -11.92 -3.93 -9.35
CA LEU A 78 -11.45 -2.60 -8.96
C LEU A 78 -10.49 -2.69 -7.78
N SER A 79 -10.82 -3.43 -6.72
CA SER A 79 -9.94 -3.58 -5.55
C SER A 79 -8.59 -4.18 -5.95
N ARG A 80 -8.60 -5.23 -6.76
CA ARG A 80 -7.38 -5.87 -7.26
C ARG A 80 -6.55 -4.92 -8.13
N ALA A 81 -7.18 -4.21 -9.06
CA ALA A 81 -6.49 -3.25 -9.91
C ALA A 81 -5.87 -2.10 -9.12
N LEU A 82 -6.55 -1.61 -8.09
CA LEU A 82 -6.01 -0.57 -7.21
C LEU A 82 -4.84 -1.11 -6.39
N ILE A 83 -5.04 -2.18 -5.64
CA ILE A 83 -4.11 -2.66 -4.61
C ILE A 83 -2.89 -3.35 -5.24
N ASP A 84 -3.11 -4.23 -6.22
CA ASP A 84 -2.03 -5.04 -6.81
C ASP A 84 -1.48 -4.44 -8.12
N GLY A 85 -2.24 -3.52 -8.73
CA GLY A 85 -1.89 -2.87 -10.00
C GLY A 85 -1.38 -1.45 -9.81
N LEU A 86 -2.25 -0.50 -9.51
CA LEU A 86 -1.91 0.93 -9.57
C LEU A 86 -1.01 1.38 -8.41
N LEU A 87 -1.39 1.09 -7.16
CA LEU A 87 -0.66 1.56 -5.98
C LEU A 87 0.83 1.16 -5.97
N PRO A 88 1.23 -0.09 -6.32
CA PRO A 88 2.63 -0.48 -6.27
C PRO A 88 3.57 0.31 -7.18
N HIS A 89 3.07 0.90 -8.27
CA HIS A 89 3.89 1.72 -9.16
C HIS A 89 4.27 3.07 -8.54
N TRP A 90 3.49 3.55 -7.58
CA TRP A 90 3.72 4.85 -6.94
C TRP A 90 4.71 4.80 -5.79
N MET A 91 5.06 3.61 -5.28
CA MET A 91 5.99 3.49 -4.15
C MET A 91 7.32 4.18 -4.47
N GLY A 92 7.83 4.96 -3.49
CA GLY A 92 9.04 5.73 -3.64
C GLY A 92 8.90 7.03 -4.45
N THR A 93 7.73 7.36 -5.01
CA THR A 93 7.51 8.66 -5.68
C THR A 93 7.68 9.79 -4.66
N PRO A 94 8.54 10.80 -4.89
CA PRO A 94 8.81 11.87 -3.94
C PRO A 94 7.55 12.67 -3.57
N TRP A 95 7.46 13.06 -2.30
CA TRP A 95 6.41 13.94 -1.81
C TRP A 95 6.87 15.39 -1.77
N ALA A 96 5.99 16.30 -2.21
CA ALA A 96 6.07 17.72 -1.91
C ALA A 96 4.68 18.29 -1.70
N MET A 97 4.56 19.36 -0.89
CA MET A 97 3.25 20.00 -0.60
C MET A 97 2.54 20.47 -1.86
N ASN A 98 3.28 20.95 -2.84
CA ASN A 98 2.78 21.43 -4.13
C ASN A 98 3.02 20.44 -5.28
N GLY A 99 3.39 19.20 -4.95
CA GLY A 99 3.65 18.16 -5.92
C GLY A 99 2.37 17.75 -6.66
N THR A 100 2.43 17.72 -7.98
CA THR A 100 1.27 17.47 -8.84
C THR A 100 1.54 16.50 -9.97
N THR A 101 2.61 15.70 -9.89
CA THR A 101 2.93 14.74 -10.95
C THR A 101 1.76 13.79 -11.25
N THR A 102 1.70 13.35 -12.49
CA THR A 102 0.73 12.34 -12.94
C THR A 102 1.40 11.01 -13.28
N LYS A 103 2.72 10.95 -13.11
CA LYS A 103 3.53 9.77 -13.46
C LYS A 103 4.20 9.21 -12.21
N PRO A 104 3.99 7.92 -11.90
CA PRO A 104 4.67 7.28 -10.78
C PRO A 104 6.20 7.31 -10.96
N GLY A 105 6.93 7.46 -9.86
CA GLY A 105 8.40 7.50 -9.85
C GLY A 105 9.04 8.74 -10.47
N THR A 106 8.26 9.70 -10.97
CA THR A 106 8.79 10.89 -11.67
C THR A 106 8.17 12.15 -11.09
N GLY A 107 9.00 13.13 -10.71
CA GLY A 107 8.55 14.38 -10.09
C GLY A 107 8.04 14.15 -8.67
N GLU A 108 7.18 15.05 -8.17
CA GLU A 108 6.70 15.07 -6.80
C GLU A 108 5.17 15.05 -6.74
N ILE A 109 4.62 14.48 -5.65
CA ILE A 109 3.16 14.40 -5.47
C ILE A 109 2.74 14.73 -4.03
N ALA A 110 1.71 15.58 -3.89
CA ALA A 110 1.05 15.83 -2.61
C ALA A 110 -0.03 14.76 -2.34
N CYS A 111 -0.37 14.54 -1.07
CA CYS A 111 -1.30 13.48 -0.64
C CYS A 111 -2.66 13.52 -1.35
N GLY A 112 -3.27 14.69 -1.46
CA GLY A 112 -4.54 14.85 -2.17
C GLY A 112 -4.45 14.57 -3.67
N TYR A 113 -3.33 14.98 -4.29
CA TYR A 113 -3.08 14.68 -5.70
C TYR A 113 -2.77 13.21 -5.94
N PHE A 114 -2.10 12.53 -5.01
CA PHE A 114 -1.91 11.08 -5.06
C PHE A 114 -3.25 10.35 -5.09
N VAL A 115 -4.10 10.60 -4.10
CA VAL A 115 -5.42 9.96 -4.02
C VAL A 115 -6.26 10.28 -5.26
N SER A 116 -6.33 11.56 -5.68
CA SER A 116 -7.13 11.94 -6.85
C SER A 116 -6.59 11.39 -8.17
N THR A 117 -5.27 11.20 -8.30
CA THR A 117 -4.67 10.56 -9.48
C THR A 117 -5.06 9.09 -9.56
N ILE A 118 -4.89 8.34 -8.48
CA ILE A 118 -5.29 6.94 -8.41
C ILE A 118 -6.79 6.77 -8.71
N LEU A 119 -7.66 7.59 -8.13
CA LEU A 119 -9.10 7.53 -8.39
C LEU A 119 -9.44 7.84 -9.85
N ARG A 120 -8.83 8.88 -10.44
CA ARG A 120 -9.03 9.22 -11.85
C ARG A 120 -8.62 8.04 -12.75
N ASP A 121 -7.44 7.48 -12.52
CA ASP A 121 -6.87 6.42 -13.35
C ASP A 121 -7.60 5.09 -13.15
N ALA A 122 -8.21 4.88 -11.98
CA ALA A 122 -9.18 3.82 -11.73
C ALA A 122 -10.53 4.07 -12.43
N GLY A 123 -10.72 5.26 -13.02
CA GLY A 123 -11.90 5.62 -13.84
C GLY A 123 -13.05 6.22 -13.06
N PHE A 124 -12.82 6.79 -11.88
CA PHE A 124 -13.79 7.64 -11.23
C PHE A 124 -13.94 8.95 -12.01
N ASN A 125 -15.18 9.37 -12.22
CA ASN A 125 -15.47 10.64 -12.89
C ASN A 125 -15.25 11.81 -11.92
N ILE A 126 -13.99 12.21 -11.76
CA ILE A 126 -13.59 13.29 -10.85
C ILE A 126 -12.74 14.32 -11.58
N HIS A 127 -12.79 15.56 -11.12
CA HIS A 127 -11.86 16.60 -11.56
C HIS A 127 -10.62 16.55 -10.66
N ARG A 128 -9.53 15.95 -11.14
CA ARG A 128 -8.32 15.66 -10.38
C ARG A 128 -7.82 16.83 -9.53
N THR A 129 -7.68 18.03 -10.13
CA THR A 129 -7.16 19.20 -9.41
C THR A 129 -8.09 19.64 -8.26
N ARG A 130 -9.39 19.72 -8.52
CA ARG A 130 -10.37 20.09 -7.47
C ARG A 130 -10.36 19.07 -6.33
N PHE A 131 -10.24 17.79 -6.64
CA PHE A 131 -10.15 16.73 -5.63
C PHE A 131 -8.82 16.77 -4.89
N GLY A 132 -7.70 16.95 -5.60
CA GLY A 132 -6.37 17.01 -5.00
C GLY A 132 -6.19 18.17 -4.01
N GLN A 133 -6.96 19.24 -4.18
CA GLN A 133 -6.97 20.43 -3.32
C GLN A 133 -8.13 20.42 -2.30
N ALA A 134 -9.01 19.43 -2.35
CA ALA A 134 -10.16 19.37 -1.46
C ALA A 134 -9.78 18.83 -0.08
N ALA A 135 -10.53 19.26 0.94
CA ALA A 135 -10.46 18.60 2.24
C ALA A 135 -10.81 17.11 2.12
N ALA A 136 -10.11 16.26 2.85
CA ALA A 136 -10.26 14.80 2.81
C ALA A 136 -11.73 14.35 2.95
N LEU A 137 -12.49 14.99 3.82
CA LEU A 137 -13.92 14.69 4.00
C LEU A 137 -14.72 14.88 2.70
N ARG A 138 -14.38 15.87 1.86
CA ARG A 138 -15.05 16.08 0.57
C ARG A 138 -14.73 14.95 -0.42
N ILE A 139 -13.49 14.48 -0.42
CA ILE A 139 -13.08 13.33 -1.23
C ILE A 139 -13.86 12.10 -0.79
N GLN A 140 -13.91 11.81 0.51
CA GLN A 140 -14.65 10.69 1.07
C GLN A 140 -16.15 10.75 0.73
N GLN A 141 -16.79 11.89 0.93
CA GLN A 141 -18.21 12.06 0.62
C GLN A 141 -18.53 11.81 -0.87
N ALA A 142 -17.69 12.32 -1.76
CA ALA A 142 -17.88 12.18 -3.20
C ALA A 142 -17.62 10.75 -3.73
N THR A 143 -16.83 9.97 -3.02
CA THR A 143 -16.51 8.58 -3.37
C THR A 143 -17.34 7.54 -2.61
N THR A 144 -18.10 7.96 -1.60
CA THR A 144 -18.97 7.07 -0.83
C THR A 144 -20.25 6.79 -1.64
N PRO A 145 -20.57 5.51 -1.92
CA PRO A 145 -21.78 5.16 -2.66
C PRO A 145 -23.07 5.58 -1.94
N PRO A 146 -24.16 5.81 -2.66
CA PRO A 146 -25.46 6.06 -2.07
C PRO A 146 -25.86 4.97 -1.05
N GLY A 147 -26.39 5.38 0.10
CA GLY A 147 -26.79 4.47 1.19
C GLY A 147 -25.63 3.97 2.06
N ARG A 148 -24.39 4.38 1.80
CA ARG A 148 -23.23 4.12 2.65
C ARG A 148 -22.89 5.36 3.47
N LYS A 149 -22.08 5.17 4.55
CA LYS A 149 -21.70 6.23 5.48
C LYS A 149 -20.19 6.47 5.40
N VAL A 150 -19.79 7.73 5.60
CA VAL A 150 -18.43 8.06 6.03
C VAL A 150 -18.34 7.76 7.53
N HIS A 151 -17.45 6.85 7.90
CA HIS A 151 -17.18 6.55 9.32
C HIS A 151 -16.32 7.67 9.89
N ARG A 152 -16.59 8.07 11.11
CA ARG A 152 -15.81 9.09 11.83
C ARG A 152 -15.31 8.50 13.13
N PHE A 153 -14.05 8.74 13.42
CA PHE A 153 -13.38 8.29 14.61
C PHE A 153 -12.71 9.50 15.28
N PHE A 154 -12.82 9.61 16.59
CA PHE A 154 -12.26 10.71 17.37
C PHE A 154 -11.53 10.15 18.57
N SER A 155 -10.37 10.69 18.89
CA SER A 155 -9.59 10.36 20.09
C SER A 155 -9.46 8.86 20.33
N ILE A 156 -9.06 8.12 19.28
CA ILE A 156 -8.92 6.66 19.32
C ILE A 156 -7.48 6.28 19.01
N GLU A 157 -6.89 5.41 19.83
CA GLU A 157 -5.52 4.92 19.62
C GLU A 157 -5.36 4.23 18.27
N PRO A 158 -4.17 4.36 17.61
CA PRO A 158 -3.93 3.84 16.26
C PRO A 158 -4.24 2.34 16.10
N GLU A 159 -3.90 1.51 17.08
CA GLU A 159 -4.18 0.08 17.06
C GLU A 159 -5.68 -0.22 17.17
N SER A 160 -6.40 0.55 17.97
CA SER A 160 -7.86 0.42 18.10
C SER A 160 -8.56 0.90 16.83
N LEU A 161 -8.06 1.97 16.20
CA LEU A 161 -8.54 2.44 14.93
C LEU A 161 -8.32 1.40 13.83
N ALA A 162 -7.13 0.80 13.77
CA ALA A 162 -6.82 -0.29 12.83
C ALA A 162 -7.80 -1.46 12.99
N LYS A 163 -8.07 -1.91 14.23
CA LYS A 163 -9.05 -2.97 14.51
C LYS A 163 -10.46 -2.60 14.04
N ASN A 164 -10.89 -1.36 14.28
CA ASN A 164 -12.20 -0.89 13.84
C ASN A 164 -12.30 -0.84 12.30
N ILE A 165 -11.23 -0.46 11.61
CA ILE A 165 -11.19 -0.47 10.15
C ILE A 165 -11.17 -1.90 9.62
N ALA A 166 -10.37 -2.81 10.22
CA ALA A 166 -10.35 -4.22 9.86
C ALA A 166 -11.74 -4.87 9.98
N ALA A 167 -12.53 -4.49 10.98
CA ALA A 167 -13.90 -4.97 11.15
C ALA A 167 -14.87 -4.55 10.04
N LEU A 168 -14.51 -3.58 9.19
CA LEU A 168 -15.28 -3.22 8.00
C LEU A 168 -15.14 -4.25 6.87
N GLY A 169 -14.16 -5.16 6.97
CA GLY A 169 -13.86 -6.21 6.01
C GLY A 169 -12.70 -5.87 5.07
N ASP A 170 -12.32 -6.86 4.26
CA ASP A 170 -11.26 -6.70 3.26
C ASP A 170 -11.66 -5.71 2.18
N GLY A 171 -10.70 -4.89 1.73
CA GLY A 171 -10.93 -3.89 0.70
C GLY A 171 -9.98 -2.70 0.79
N ILE A 172 -10.31 -1.67 0.01
CA ILE A 172 -9.59 -0.39 0.00
C ILE A 172 -10.53 0.73 0.45
N TYR A 173 -10.03 1.56 1.34
CA TYR A 173 -10.75 2.67 1.95
C TYR A 173 -9.95 3.96 1.78
N ILE A 174 -10.63 5.10 1.79
CA ILE A 174 -9.98 6.42 1.84
C ILE A 174 -10.08 6.94 3.27
N ILE A 175 -8.94 7.21 3.89
CA ILE A 175 -8.88 7.85 5.20
C ILE A 175 -8.51 9.33 5.06
N GLY A 176 -9.24 10.18 5.76
CA GLY A 176 -8.91 11.58 5.96
C GLY A 176 -8.45 11.82 7.39
N LEU A 177 -7.30 12.46 7.52
CA LEU A 177 -6.71 12.91 8.76
C LEU A 177 -6.80 14.43 8.84
N ASN A 178 -6.36 15.05 9.95
CA ASN A 178 -6.43 16.50 10.15
C ASN A 178 -5.84 17.31 8.99
N VAL A 179 -4.67 16.89 8.49
CA VAL A 179 -3.95 17.60 7.42
C VAL A 179 -3.51 16.64 6.29
N HIS A 180 -4.08 15.44 6.23
CA HIS A 180 -3.60 14.40 5.33
C HIS A 180 -4.72 13.51 4.80
N VAL A 181 -4.46 12.82 3.69
CA VAL A 181 -5.36 11.83 3.09
C VAL A 181 -4.55 10.71 2.46
N GLY A 182 -5.08 9.49 2.51
CA GLY A 182 -4.46 8.32 1.89
C GLY A 182 -5.44 7.17 1.74
N PHE A 183 -4.93 6.03 1.31
CA PHE A 183 -5.66 4.78 1.21
C PHE A 183 -5.35 3.88 2.41
N VAL A 184 -6.37 3.21 2.91
CA VAL A 184 -6.20 2.09 3.83
C VAL A 184 -6.57 0.81 3.10
N VAL A 185 -5.65 -0.14 3.08
CA VAL A 185 -5.86 -1.47 2.51
C VAL A 185 -6.03 -2.45 3.64
N VAL A 186 -7.15 -3.19 3.63
CA VAL A 186 -7.41 -4.28 4.57
C VAL A 186 -7.38 -5.59 3.81
N ARG A 187 -6.58 -6.54 4.28
CA ARG A 187 -6.45 -7.86 3.66
C ARG A 187 -6.18 -8.91 4.73
N GLY A 188 -7.14 -9.82 4.95
CA GLY A 188 -7.01 -10.89 5.96
C GLY A 188 -6.76 -10.37 7.37
N GLY A 189 -7.30 -9.19 7.72
CA GLY A 189 -7.10 -8.55 9.02
C GLY A 189 -5.83 -7.67 9.11
N ASP A 190 -4.89 -7.75 8.16
CA ASP A 190 -3.79 -6.79 8.06
C ASP A 190 -4.31 -5.44 7.55
N VAL A 191 -3.86 -4.36 8.18
CA VAL A 191 -4.28 -2.99 7.87
C VAL A 191 -3.06 -2.16 7.47
N ARG A 192 -3.00 -1.79 6.19
CA ARG A 192 -1.90 -1.03 5.60
C ARG A 192 -2.34 0.38 5.28
N PHE A 193 -1.44 1.35 5.44
CA PHE A 193 -1.64 2.73 5.04
C PHE A 193 -0.77 3.06 3.83
N VAL A 194 -1.42 3.38 2.71
CA VAL A 194 -0.75 3.73 1.45
C VAL A 194 -0.98 5.20 1.17
N HIS A 195 0.06 6.01 1.26
CA HIS A 195 -0.06 7.46 1.17
C HIS A 195 1.22 8.12 0.66
N ALA A 196 1.08 9.35 0.15
CA ALA A 196 2.23 10.21 -0.14
C ALA A 196 2.65 10.90 1.17
N SER A 197 3.61 10.29 1.88
CA SER A 197 4.02 10.66 3.23
C SER A 197 4.70 12.03 3.26
N TYR A 198 4.22 12.92 4.14
CA TYR A 198 4.85 14.21 4.44
C TYR A 198 5.81 14.12 5.63
N THR A 199 5.86 12.95 6.27
CA THR A 199 6.76 12.62 7.39
C THR A 199 7.89 11.73 6.89
N ASP A 200 8.88 11.48 7.73
CA ASP A 200 9.98 10.54 7.54
C ASP A 200 10.60 10.61 6.12
N GLU A 201 10.43 9.59 5.29
CA GLU A 201 11.10 9.47 3.99
C GLU A 201 10.59 10.46 2.93
N ARG A 202 9.42 11.06 3.13
CA ARG A 202 8.80 12.02 2.20
C ARG A 202 8.63 11.47 0.78
N VAL A 203 8.12 10.26 0.71
CA VAL A 203 7.76 9.56 -0.53
C VAL A 203 6.40 8.89 -0.39
N VAL A 204 5.89 8.33 -1.47
CA VAL A 204 4.74 7.41 -1.39
C VAL A 204 5.20 6.11 -0.75
N VAL A 205 4.52 5.71 0.33
CA VAL A 205 4.84 4.52 1.13
C VAL A 205 3.61 3.64 1.32
N ASP A 206 3.87 2.36 1.57
CA ASP A 206 2.93 1.37 2.08
C ASP A 206 3.47 0.87 3.42
N GLU A 207 2.82 1.25 4.51
CA GLU A 207 3.29 0.95 5.86
C GLU A 207 2.20 0.39 6.76
N ALA A 208 2.59 -0.24 7.87
CA ALA A 208 1.63 -0.73 8.86
C ALA A 208 0.82 0.44 9.44
N PHE A 209 -0.51 0.41 9.31
CA PHE A 209 -1.38 1.52 9.66
C PHE A 209 -1.16 2.05 11.08
N ALA A 210 -1.10 1.15 12.04
CA ALA A 210 -0.97 1.53 13.46
C ALA A 210 0.41 2.12 13.82
N LYS A 211 1.40 1.98 12.93
CA LYS A 211 2.77 2.51 13.12
C LYS A 211 3.05 3.75 12.27
N ALA A 212 2.10 4.16 11.45
CA ALA A 212 2.26 5.29 10.56
C ALA A 212 2.34 6.61 11.34
N ARG A 213 3.44 7.33 11.17
CA ARG A 213 3.66 8.61 11.87
C ARG A 213 2.56 9.63 11.60
N ALA A 214 2.00 9.65 10.39
CA ALA A 214 0.91 10.53 10.04
C ALA A 214 -0.38 10.23 10.83
N ILE A 215 -0.63 8.97 11.18
CA ILE A 215 -1.75 8.55 12.03
C ILE A 215 -1.53 9.03 13.46
N GLU A 216 -0.35 8.81 14.05
CA GLU A 216 -0.01 9.29 15.40
C GLU A 216 -0.17 10.80 15.53
N LEU A 217 0.38 11.56 14.58
CA LEU A 217 0.30 13.04 14.58
C LEU A 217 -1.12 13.54 14.42
N SER A 218 -1.99 12.84 13.74
CA SER A 218 -3.40 13.19 13.63
C SER A 218 -4.14 12.95 14.95
N GLN A 219 -3.85 11.86 15.64
CA GLN A 219 -4.44 11.54 16.95
C GLN A 219 -4.04 12.52 18.04
N ALA A 220 -2.78 12.95 18.04
CA ALA A 220 -2.26 13.90 19.03
C ALA A 220 -2.94 15.30 18.96
N LYS A 221 -3.64 15.61 17.88
CA LYS A 221 -4.33 16.89 17.69
C LYS A 221 -5.85 16.81 17.87
N GLY A 222 -6.39 15.65 18.24
CA GLY A 222 -7.82 15.42 18.47
C GLY A 222 -8.56 15.09 17.22
#